data_f4ead30a8e173e59fa26523c249ba81c
#
_entry.id   f4ead30a8e173e59fa26523c249ba81c
#
_cell.length_a   1.000
_cell.length_b   1.000
_cell.length_c   1.000
_cell.angle_alpha   90.00
_cell.angle_beta   90.00
_cell.angle_gamma   90.00
#
_symmetry.space_group_name_H-M   'P 1'
#
loop_
_entity.id
_entity.type
_entity.pdbx_description
1 polymer ?
#
loop_
_entity_poly.entity_id
_entity_poly.type
_entity_poly.pdbx_seq_one_letter_code
_entity_poly.pdbx_strand_id
1 'polypeptide(L)'
;LLDAAKIDCKKEVEVTTEQAAVDYAHQVGYPLVMKVVGPLHKSDVGGVVLNVMNEATVRREFNRLINIKDTYAVEIYPMLFGTEIYIGASKEENFGHQILFGLGGIFVEVLKDVKASLTPVCKEEAKSLIKQLKGYKIIQGVRGQEGVNEDIFALTIAKVSALVMAAPEIAEMDLNPLLGTSKQVIAVDARIRIEK
;
A
#
# COMPACT_ATOMS: atom_id res chain seq x y z
N LEU A 1 4.07 -3.71 -12.83
CA LEU A 1 4.22 -2.28 -13.09
C LEU A 1 5.03 -1.61 -11.98
N LEU A 2 4.64 -1.75 -10.71
CA LEU A 2 5.36 -1.17 -9.56
C LEU A 2 6.78 -1.72 -9.43
N ASP A 3 6.98 -3.03 -9.62
CA ASP A 3 8.32 -3.65 -9.63
C ASP A 3 9.22 -3.08 -10.71
N ALA A 4 8.69 -2.84 -11.91
CA ALA A 4 9.43 -2.21 -13.01
C ALA A 4 9.87 -0.78 -12.67
N ALA A 5 9.06 -0.06 -11.88
CA ALA A 5 9.39 1.26 -11.35
C ALA A 5 10.26 1.21 -10.08
N LYS A 6 10.64 0.02 -9.61
CA LYS A 6 11.38 -0.22 -8.36
C LYS A 6 10.68 0.40 -7.13
N ILE A 7 9.36 0.32 -7.12
CA ILE A 7 8.53 0.66 -5.95
C ILE A 7 8.31 -0.63 -5.18
N ASP A 8 8.73 -0.63 -3.91
CA ASP A 8 8.62 -1.82 -3.07
C ASP A 8 7.15 -2.10 -2.74
N CYS A 9 6.72 -3.34 -2.97
CA CYS A 9 5.38 -3.83 -2.68
C CYS A 9 5.44 -4.97 -1.66
N LYS A 10 4.35 -5.18 -0.95
CA LYS A 10 4.21 -6.36 -0.10
C LYS A 10 4.45 -7.62 -0.93
N LYS A 11 5.11 -8.60 -0.32
CA LYS A 11 5.27 -9.93 -0.91
C LYS A 11 4.10 -10.79 -0.45
N GLU A 12 3.24 -11.13 -1.37
CA GLU A 12 2.04 -11.93 -1.14
C GLU A 12 2.08 -13.22 -1.95
N VAL A 13 1.30 -14.20 -1.52
CA VAL A 13 1.01 -15.41 -2.28
C VAL A 13 -0.49 -15.65 -2.29
N GLU A 14 -1.02 -16.03 -3.43
CA GLU A 14 -2.38 -16.52 -3.56
C GLU A 14 -2.38 -18.05 -3.43
N VAL A 15 -3.19 -18.56 -2.53
CA VAL A 15 -3.33 -20.00 -2.28
C VAL A 15 -4.79 -20.44 -2.44
N THR A 16 -4.97 -21.65 -2.96
CA THR A 16 -6.29 -22.24 -3.19
C THR A 16 -6.56 -23.45 -2.30
N THR A 17 -5.58 -23.86 -1.48
CA THR A 17 -5.71 -25.00 -0.57
C THR A 17 -5.23 -24.63 0.84
N GLU A 18 -5.85 -25.24 1.84
CA GLU A 18 -5.48 -25.06 3.24
C GLU A 18 -4.01 -25.42 3.48
N GLN A 19 -3.53 -26.51 2.89
CA GLN A 19 -2.15 -26.97 3.11
C GLN A 19 -1.13 -25.97 2.54
N ALA A 20 -1.39 -25.40 1.35
CA ALA A 20 -0.52 -24.36 0.78
C ALA A 20 -0.49 -23.10 1.67
N ALA A 21 -1.61 -22.75 2.30
CA ALA A 21 -1.67 -21.65 3.27
C ALA A 21 -0.77 -21.92 4.49
N VAL A 22 -0.81 -23.13 5.02
CA VAL A 22 0.00 -23.55 6.16
C VAL A 22 1.50 -23.61 5.79
N ASP A 23 1.83 -24.17 4.65
CA ASP A 23 3.23 -24.28 4.18
C ASP A 23 3.85 -22.90 4.02
N TYR A 24 3.11 -21.94 3.43
CA TYR A 24 3.57 -20.58 3.32
C TYR A 24 3.72 -19.90 4.69
N ALA A 25 2.76 -20.12 5.59
CA ALA A 25 2.84 -19.58 6.95
C ALA A 25 4.09 -20.07 7.71
N HIS A 26 4.45 -21.36 7.56
CA HIS A 26 5.68 -21.91 8.14
C HIS A 26 6.96 -21.31 7.51
N GLN A 27 6.92 -20.99 6.21
CA GLN A 27 8.05 -20.39 5.52
C GLN A 27 8.34 -18.96 5.96
N VAL A 28 7.29 -18.14 6.14
CA VAL A 28 7.46 -16.70 6.38
C VAL A 28 7.30 -16.30 7.85
N GLY A 29 6.71 -17.16 8.69
CA GLY A 29 6.47 -16.90 10.11
C GLY A 29 5.20 -16.09 10.37
N TYR A 30 5.02 -15.66 11.61
CA TYR A 30 3.85 -14.93 12.10
C TYR A 30 4.25 -13.57 12.68
N PRO A 31 3.34 -12.58 12.77
CA PRO A 31 1.93 -12.60 12.36
C PRO A 31 1.74 -12.45 10.85
N LEU A 32 0.59 -12.95 10.36
CA LEU A 32 0.18 -12.88 8.96
C LEU A 32 -1.10 -12.08 8.78
N VAL A 33 -1.33 -11.66 7.55
CA VAL A 33 -2.61 -11.16 7.04
C VAL A 33 -3.13 -12.17 6.03
N MET A 34 -4.44 -12.42 6.06
CA MET A 34 -5.14 -13.25 5.08
C MET A 34 -6.30 -12.44 4.48
N LYS A 35 -6.44 -12.45 3.16
CA LYS A 35 -7.49 -11.73 2.44
C LYS A 35 -8.11 -12.61 1.36
N VAL A 36 -9.41 -12.43 1.11
CA VAL A 36 -10.07 -13.05 -0.04
C VAL A 36 -9.60 -12.45 -1.36
N VAL A 37 -9.53 -13.27 -2.40
CA VAL A 37 -9.31 -12.84 -3.79
C VAL A 37 -10.57 -13.13 -4.58
N GLY A 38 -11.13 -12.10 -5.23
CA GLY A 38 -12.38 -12.15 -5.98
C GLY A 38 -13.32 -10.99 -5.62
N PRO A 39 -13.88 -10.93 -4.41
CA PRO A 39 -14.79 -9.86 -4.02
C PRO A 39 -14.17 -8.46 -4.12
N LEU A 40 -14.95 -7.50 -4.64
CA LEU A 40 -14.49 -6.10 -4.81
C LEU A 40 -14.33 -5.37 -3.45
N HIS A 41 -15.25 -5.61 -2.51
CA HIS A 41 -15.26 -4.97 -1.19
C HIS A 41 -14.91 -6.01 -0.11
N LYS A 42 -13.62 -6.35 -0.05
CA LYS A 42 -13.09 -7.43 0.82
C LYS A 42 -13.43 -7.23 2.30
N SER A 43 -13.36 -6.01 2.81
CA SER A 43 -13.64 -5.70 4.22
C SER A 43 -15.11 -5.86 4.58
N ASP A 44 -16.02 -5.45 3.69
CA ASP A 44 -17.47 -5.47 3.95
C ASP A 44 -18.02 -6.90 4.09
N VAL A 45 -17.37 -7.86 3.43
CA VAL A 45 -17.74 -9.29 3.51
C VAL A 45 -16.96 -10.04 4.60
N GLY A 46 -16.23 -9.35 5.46
CA GLY A 46 -15.35 -9.98 6.45
C GLY A 46 -14.20 -10.77 5.81
N GLY A 47 -13.80 -10.39 4.61
CA GLY A 47 -12.79 -11.06 3.80
C GLY A 47 -11.35 -10.70 4.14
N VAL A 48 -11.09 -9.96 5.23
CA VAL A 48 -9.75 -9.59 5.70
C VAL A 48 -9.55 -10.04 7.13
N VAL A 49 -8.45 -10.74 7.39
CA VAL A 49 -8.06 -11.20 8.74
C VAL A 49 -6.65 -10.70 9.01
N LEU A 50 -6.52 -9.91 10.06
CA LEU A 50 -5.25 -9.41 10.57
C LEU A 50 -4.80 -10.23 11.77
N ASN A 51 -3.51 -10.12 12.12
CA ASN A 51 -2.94 -10.75 13.32
C ASN A 51 -3.15 -12.29 13.38
N VAL A 52 -2.98 -12.98 12.27
CA VAL A 52 -3.01 -14.45 12.24
C VAL A 52 -1.72 -14.95 12.87
N MET A 53 -1.80 -15.55 14.07
CA MET A 53 -0.65 -15.77 14.97
C MET A 53 -0.14 -17.21 14.99
N ASN A 54 -0.86 -18.17 14.39
CA ASN A 54 -0.52 -19.59 14.46
C ASN A 54 -1.22 -20.40 13.37
N GLU A 55 -0.73 -21.63 13.16
CA GLU A 55 -1.26 -22.57 12.18
C GLU A 55 -2.76 -22.87 12.36
N ALA A 56 -3.22 -23.09 13.58
CA ALA A 56 -4.63 -23.41 13.83
C ALA A 56 -5.54 -22.26 13.35
N THR A 57 -5.11 -21.01 13.53
CA THR A 57 -5.81 -19.84 13.01
C THR A 57 -5.74 -19.76 11.48
N VAL A 58 -4.59 -20.09 10.86
CA VAL A 58 -4.47 -20.16 9.39
C VAL A 58 -5.49 -21.14 8.82
N ARG A 59 -5.56 -22.37 9.34
CA ARG A 59 -6.49 -23.41 8.86
C ARG A 59 -7.95 -22.95 9.00
N ARG A 60 -8.33 -22.46 10.18
CA ARG A 60 -9.69 -21.97 10.45
C ARG A 60 -10.07 -20.84 9.52
N GLU A 61 -9.23 -19.82 9.41
CA GLU A 61 -9.53 -18.64 8.60
C GLU A 61 -9.45 -18.92 7.10
N PHE A 62 -8.56 -19.79 6.64
CA PHE A 62 -8.54 -20.21 5.25
C PHE A 62 -9.88 -20.86 4.86
N ASN A 63 -10.36 -21.83 5.66
CA ASN A 63 -11.63 -22.51 5.40
C ASN A 63 -12.84 -21.56 5.46
N ARG A 64 -12.78 -20.53 6.31
CA ARG A 64 -13.82 -19.50 6.35
C ARG A 64 -13.76 -18.60 5.12
N LEU A 65 -12.59 -18.08 4.78
CA LEU A 65 -12.38 -17.10 3.71
C LEU A 65 -12.69 -17.70 2.33
N ILE A 66 -12.22 -18.90 2.04
CA ILE A 66 -12.41 -19.53 0.72
C ILE A 66 -13.90 -19.83 0.41
N ASN A 67 -14.74 -19.92 1.44
CA ASN A 67 -16.18 -20.12 1.31
C ASN A 67 -16.99 -18.82 1.23
N ILE A 68 -16.35 -17.66 1.29
CA ILE A 68 -17.03 -16.38 1.02
C ILE A 68 -17.40 -16.33 -0.47
N LYS A 69 -18.61 -15.88 -0.75
CA LYS A 69 -19.13 -15.79 -2.11
C LYS A 69 -18.16 -15.06 -3.04
N ASP A 70 -17.98 -15.57 -4.24
CA ASP A 70 -17.12 -15.05 -5.30
C ASP A 70 -15.61 -15.10 -4.98
N THR A 71 -15.20 -15.78 -3.90
CA THR A 71 -13.79 -16.01 -3.57
C THR A 71 -13.26 -17.21 -4.34
N TYR A 72 -12.12 -17.04 -5.04
CA TYR A 72 -11.45 -18.13 -5.75
C TYR A 72 -10.07 -18.48 -5.19
N ALA A 73 -9.48 -17.61 -4.37
CA ALA A 73 -8.21 -17.83 -3.67
C ALA A 73 -8.16 -17.01 -2.37
N VAL A 74 -7.20 -17.33 -1.51
CA VAL A 74 -6.86 -16.53 -0.34
C VAL A 74 -5.44 -15.99 -0.53
N GLU A 75 -5.30 -14.67 -0.45
CA GLU A 75 -4.03 -13.96 -0.43
C GLU A 75 -3.47 -13.99 0.99
N ILE A 76 -2.19 -14.35 1.14
CA ILE A 76 -1.50 -14.40 2.43
C ILE A 76 -0.17 -13.65 2.33
N TYR A 77 0.15 -12.86 3.34
CA TYR A 77 1.43 -12.17 3.45
C TYR A 77 1.79 -11.89 4.92
N PRO A 78 3.09 -11.70 5.22
CA PRO A 78 3.52 -11.25 6.55
C PRO A 78 2.85 -9.94 6.93
N MET A 79 2.40 -9.82 8.17
CA MET A 79 1.85 -8.56 8.65
C MET A 79 2.94 -7.49 8.69
N LEU A 80 2.69 -6.41 8.00
CA LEU A 80 3.58 -5.26 7.94
C LEU A 80 3.14 -4.21 8.94
N PHE A 81 4.12 -3.49 9.50
CA PHE A 81 3.90 -2.40 10.45
C PHE A 81 4.60 -1.14 9.95
N GLY A 82 4.06 0.00 10.30
CA GLY A 82 4.62 1.30 9.93
C GLY A 82 3.58 2.41 10.01
N THR A 83 4.03 3.62 9.77
CA THR A 83 3.14 4.77 9.61
C THR A 83 2.46 4.67 8.25
N GLU A 84 1.14 4.76 8.23
CA GLU A 84 0.38 4.80 6.97
C GLU A 84 0.63 6.12 6.24
N ILE A 85 1.11 6.02 5.03
CA ILE A 85 1.34 7.12 4.10
C ILE A 85 0.65 6.83 2.77
N TYR A 86 0.45 7.86 1.98
CA TYR A 86 -0.31 7.86 0.76
C TYR A 86 0.49 8.45 -0.39
N ILE A 87 0.38 7.85 -1.58
CA ILE A 87 0.81 8.43 -2.85
C ILE A 87 -0.26 8.12 -3.89
N GLY A 88 -0.82 9.16 -4.50
CA GLY A 88 -1.73 9.07 -5.63
C GLY A 88 -1.20 9.79 -6.84
N ALA A 89 -1.72 9.44 -8.01
CA ALA A 89 -1.51 10.19 -9.24
C ALA A 89 -2.83 10.27 -10.01
N SER A 90 -3.10 11.42 -10.60
CA SER A 90 -4.24 11.62 -11.49
C SER A 90 -3.82 12.39 -12.73
N LYS A 91 -4.39 12.01 -13.87
CA LYS A 91 -4.16 12.72 -15.14
C LYS A 91 -5.06 13.95 -15.21
N GLU A 92 -4.43 15.10 -15.42
CA GLU A 92 -5.11 16.37 -15.63
C GLU A 92 -5.13 16.72 -17.12
N GLU A 93 -6.27 17.19 -17.63
CA GLU A 93 -6.47 17.41 -19.08
C GLU A 93 -5.38 18.31 -19.71
N ASN A 94 -4.93 19.34 -18.99
CA ASN A 94 -4.04 20.37 -19.57
C ASN A 94 -2.60 20.32 -19.05
N PHE A 95 -2.31 19.55 -17.98
CA PHE A 95 -1.06 19.65 -17.24
C PHE A 95 -0.30 18.33 -17.10
N GLY A 96 -0.81 17.24 -17.72
CA GLY A 96 -0.24 15.92 -17.54
C GLY A 96 -0.69 15.30 -16.21
N HIS A 97 0.22 14.68 -15.47
CA HIS A 97 -0.14 14.05 -14.19
C HIS A 97 0.13 14.98 -13.01
N GLN A 98 -0.79 14.94 -12.05
CA GLN A 98 -0.61 15.48 -10.71
C GLN A 98 -0.27 14.33 -9.77
N ILE A 99 0.72 14.52 -8.91
CA ILE A 99 1.05 13.59 -7.82
C ILE A 99 0.53 14.16 -6.51
N LEU A 100 -0.23 13.35 -5.77
CA LEU A 100 -0.71 13.67 -4.43
C LEU A 100 -0.02 12.75 -3.43
N PHE A 101 0.36 13.25 -2.27
CA PHE A 101 0.99 12.44 -1.23
C PHE A 101 0.82 13.06 0.15
N GLY A 102 0.85 12.22 1.18
CA GLY A 102 0.67 12.65 2.56
C GLY A 102 0.56 11.48 3.53
N LEU A 103 -0.12 11.70 4.64
CA LEU A 103 -0.50 10.64 5.56
C LEU A 103 -1.62 9.80 4.94
N GLY A 104 -1.54 8.47 5.12
CA GLY A 104 -2.50 7.51 4.60
C GLY A 104 -3.62 7.16 5.58
N GLY A 105 -4.41 6.14 5.24
CA GLY A 105 -5.49 5.63 6.05
C GLY A 105 -6.52 6.70 6.39
N ILE A 106 -7.00 6.70 7.64
CA ILE A 106 -8.01 7.67 8.11
C ILE A 106 -7.57 9.13 8.00
N PHE A 107 -6.28 9.42 7.96
CA PHE A 107 -5.78 10.79 7.85
C PHE A 107 -6.06 11.39 6.47
N VAL A 108 -5.94 10.61 5.40
CA VAL A 108 -6.32 11.05 4.04
C VAL A 108 -7.83 11.29 3.97
N GLU A 109 -8.61 10.36 4.49
CA GLU A 109 -10.08 10.40 4.38
C GLU A 109 -10.70 11.56 5.17
N VAL A 110 -10.21 11.78 6.40
CA VAL A 110 -10.81 12.74 7.34
C VAL A 110 -10.12 14.10 7.29
N LEU A 111 -8.79 14.14 7.34
CA LEU A 111 -8.03 15.39 7.48
C LEU A 111 -7.60 15.98 6.15
N LYS A 112 -7.62 15.19 5.06
CA LYS A 112 -7.16 15.59 3.72
C LYS A 112 -5.79 16.28 3.76
N ASP A 113 -4.90 15.76 4.62
CA ASP A 113 -3.54 16.30 4.79
C ASP A 113 -2.63 15.76 3.69
N VAL A 114 -2.80 16.29 2.51
CA VAL A 114 -2.04 15.92 1.32
C VAL A 114 -1.37 17.15 0.71
N LYS A 115 -0.27 16.91 0.03
CA LYS A 115 0.38 17.87 -0.87
C LYS A 115 0.24 17.37 -2.30
N ALA A 116 0.20 18.31 -3.22
CA ALA A 116 0.10 18.05 -4.65
C ALA A 116 1.23 18.74 -5.38
N SER A 117 1.75 18.10 -6.42
CA SER A 117 2.68 18.71 -7.37
C SER A 117 2.44 18.14 -8.76
N LEU A 118 2.70 18.93 -9.80
CA LEU A 118 2.67 18.46 -11.18
C LEU A 118 3.94 17.68 -11.50
N THR A 119 3.82 16.68 -12.37
CA THR A 119 4.99 15.96 -12.88
C THR A 119 5.84 16.83 -13.81
N PRO A 120 7.17 16.71 -13.80
CA PRO A 120 8.00 15.79 -13.02
C PRO A 120 8.24 16.26 -11.59
N VAL A 121 8.09 15.38 -10.61
CA VAL A 121 8.45 15.64 -9.21
C VAL A 121 9.79 15.02 -8.89
N CYS A 122 10.77 15.81 -8.50
CA CYS A 122 12.06 15.29 -8.04
C CYS A 122 12.06 14.99 -6.53
N LYS A 123 13.07 14.23 -6.09
CA LYS A 123 13.19 13.83 -4.67
C LYS A 123 13.28 15.03 -3.74
N GLU A 124 14.03 16.05 -4.11
CA GLU A 124 14.26 17.27 -3.31
C GLU A 124 12.98 18.07 -3.13
N GLU A 125 12.20 18.21 -4.21
CA GLU A 125 10.90 18.85 -4.18
C GLU A 125 9.92 18.07 -3.30
N ALA A 126 9.81 16.76 -3.52
CA ALA A 126 8.96 15.89 -2.69
C ALA A 126 9.32 16.02 -1.21
N LYS A 127 10.61 16.01 -0.86
CA LYS A 127 11.09 16.18 0.51
C LYS A 127 10.72 17.53 1.12
N SER A 128 10.78 18.60 0.32
CA SER A 128 10.36 19.95 0.74
C SER A 128 8.86 20.00 1.04
N LEU A 129 8.04 19.37 0.19
CA LEU A 129 6.58 19.35 0.34
C LEU A 129 6.13 18.42 1.49
N ILE A 130 6.80 17.29 1.72
CA ILE A 130 6.54 16.40 2.88
C ILE A 130 6.63 17.20 4.19
N LYS A 131 7.63 18.07 4.34
CA LYS A 131 7.81 18.91 5.54
C LYS A 131 6.70 19.94 5.76
N GLN A 132 5.89 20.22 4.75
CA GLN A 132 4.78 21.16 4.82
C GLN A 132 3.44 20.48 5.14
N LEU A 133 3.40 19.14 5.30
CA LEU A 133 2.21 18.42 5.76
C LEU A 133 1.89 18.87 7.19
N LYS A 134 0.61 19.01 7.51
CA LYS A 134 0.15 19.37 8.86
C LYS A 134 0.56 18.28 9.88
N GLY A 135 0.45 17.02 9.44
CA GLY A 135 0.86 15.84 10.22
C GLY A 135 2.34 15.47 10.10
N TYR A 136 3.22 16.37 9.64
CA TYR A 136 4.64 16.07 9.46
C TYR A 136 5.32 15.49 10.70
N LYS A 137 4.89 15.90 11.91
CA LYS A 137 5.40 15.31 13.15
C LYS A 137 5.12 13.81 13.27
N ILE A 138 4.03 13.30 12.67
CA ILE A 138 3.73 11.86 12.65
C ILE A 138 4.74 11.14 11.75
N ILE A 139 5.09 11.75 10.60
CA ILE A 139 6.14 11.22 9.72
C ILE A 139 7.49 11.18 10.43
N GLN A 140 7.82 12.18 11.24
CA GLN A 140 9.05 12.18 12.03
C GLN A 140 9.08 11.15 13.17
N GLY A 141 7.93 10.63 13.54
CA GLY A 141 7.73 9.76 14.69
C GLY A 141 7.33 10.52 15.95
N VAL A 142 6.35 9.99 16.66
CA VAL A 142 5.80 10.58 17.90
C VAL A 142 5.66 9.54 19.00
N ARG A 143 5.81 9.96 20.24
CA ARG A 143 5.57 9.12 21.44
C ARG A 143 6.33 7.78 21.43
N GLY A 144 7.58 7.78 20.95
CA GLY A 144 8.40 6.58 20.87
C GLY A 144 8.09 5.67 19.68
N GLN A 145 7.18 6.05 18.81
CA GLN A 145 6.98 5.37 17.53
C GLN A 145 8.06 5.81 16.54
N GLU A 146 8.54 4.83 15.78
CA GLU A 146 9.52 5.05 14.72
C GLU A 146 8.94 5.92 13.60
N GLY A 147 9.70 6.89 13.13
CA GLY A 147 9.31 7.73 12.01
C GLY A 147 9.50 7.04 10.65
N VAL A 148 8.97 7.68 9.62
CA VAL A 148 9.17 7.28 8.22
C VAL A 148 10.52 7.81 7.72
N ASN A 149 11.24 7.02 6.96
CA ASN A 149 12.42 7.50 6.25
C ASN A 149 12.00 8.47 5.13
N GLU A 150 12.19 9.77 5.39
CA GLU A 150 11.78 10.84 4.46
C GLU A 150 12.48 10.72 3.09
N ASP A 151 13.74 10.24 3.06
CA ASP A 151 14.48 10.07 1.81
C ASP A 151 13.90 8.95 0.94
N ILE A 152 13.48 7.85 1.57
CA ILE A 152 12.83 6.74 0.87
C ILE A 152 11.43 7.15 0.42
N PHE A 153 10.67 7.84 1.27
CA PHE A 153 9.34 8.33 0.91
C PHE A 153 9.40 9.31 -0.28
N ALA A 154 10.28 10.30 -0.20
CA ALA A 154 10.47 11.27 -1.30
C ALA A 154 10.96 10.59 -2.60
N LEU A 155 11.84 9.59 -2.49
CA LEU A 155 12.28 8.80 -3.64
C LEU A 155 11.12 7.99 -4.24
N THR A 156 10.24 7.43 -3.41
CA THR A 156 9.05 6.69 -3.89
C THR A 156 8.09 7.62 -4.63
N ILE A 157 7.87 8.85 -4.14
CA ILE A 157 7.10 9.88 -4.85
C ILE A 157 7.71 10.18 -6.22
N ALA A 158 9.02 10.38 -6.28
CA ALA A 158 9.73 10.63 -7.54
C ALA A 158 9.62 9.45 -8.51
N LYS A 159 9.67 8.20 -8.01
CA LYS A 159 9.46 6.99 -8.83
C LYS A 159 8.03 6.91 -9.39
N VAL A 160 7.01 7.25 -8.60
CA VAL A 160 5.62 7.32 -9.09
C VAL A 160 5.50 8.38 -10.17
N SER A 161 6.09 9.57 -9.95
CA SER A 161 6.13 10.63 -10.95
C SER A 161 6.77 10.17 -12.27
N ALA A 162 7.92 9.50 -12.21
CA ALA A 162 8.58 8.95 -13.38
C ALA A 162 7.76 7.86 -14.08
N LEU A 163 7.08 7.01 -13.29
CA LEU A 163 6.23 5.94 -13.82
C LEU A 163 5.07 6.48 -14.63
N VAL A 164 4.30 7.44 -14.11
CA VAL A 164 3.14 7.99 -14.83
C VAL A 164 3.54 8.84 -16.03
N MET A 165 4.74 9.41 -16.01
CA MET A 165 5.30 10.06 -17.21
C MET A 165 5.72 9.05 -18.29
N ALA A 166 6.24 7.90 -17.89
CA ALA A 166 6.63 6.83 -18.82
C ALA A 166 5.44 6.03 -19.36
N ALA A 167 4.31 6.05 -18.66
CA ALA A 167 3.06 5.35 -19.00
C ALA A 167 1.87 6.34 -18.95
N PRO A 168 1.76 7.25 -19.94
CA PRO A 168 0.75 8.32 -19.94
C PRO A 168 -0.70 7.83 -20.09
N GLU A 169 -0.89 6.54 -20.36
CA GLU A 169 -2.18 5.85 -20.33
C GLU A 169 -2.70 5.57 -18.92
N ILE A 170 -1.87 5.72 -17.88
CA ILE A 170 -2.33 5.66 -16.49
C ILE A 170 -3.17 6.91 -16.22
N ALA A 171 -4.48 6.73 -16.08
CA ALA A 171 -5.38 7.82 -15.76
C ALA A 171 -5.39 8.14 -14.26
N GLU A 172 -5.35 7.09 -13.44
CA GLU A 172 -5.27 7.20 -11.99
C GLU A 172 -4.38 6.12 -11.40
N MET A 173 -3.68 6.47 -10.35
CA MET A 173 -2.95 5.54 -9.50
C MET A 173 -3.22 5.92 -8.04
N ASP A 174 -3.47 4.90 -7.21
CA ASP A 174 -3.72 5.06 -5.79
C ASP A 174 -2.94 3.99 -5.03
N LEU A 175 -1.92 4.42 -4.30
CA LEU A 175 -1.14 3.59 -3.40
C LEU A 175 -1.56 3.94 -1.97
N ASN A 176 -2.50 3.18 -1.39
CA ASN A 176 -3.10 3.47 -0.09
C ASN A 176 -3.57 2.19 0.63
N PRO A 177 -2.91 1.85 1.75
CA PRO A 177 -1.75 2.54 2.31
C PRO A 177 -0.41 2.07 1.73
N LEU A 178 0.59 2.95 1.80
CA LEU A 178 1.97 2.51 1.94
C LEU A 178 2.31 2.51 3.43
N LEU A 179 3.15 1.58 3.88
CA LEU A 179 3.67 1.53 5.24
C LEU A 179 5.12 2.00 5.25
N GLY A 180 5.35 3.11 5.94
CA GLY A 180 6.65 3.73 6.11
C GLY A 180 7.26 3.44 7.49
N THR A 181 8.54 3.06 7.49
CA THR A 181 9.38 2.91 8.68
C THR A 181 10.68 3.70 8.47
N SER A 182 11.59 3.71 9.44
CA SER A 182 12.92 4.29 9.27
C SER A 182 13.78 3.57 8.21
N LYS A 183 13.38 2.36 7.78
CA LYS A 183 14.18 1.51 6.89
C LYS A 183 13.57 1.32 5.50
N GLN A 184 12.26 1.46 5.36
CA GLN A 184 11.55 1.12 4.12
C GLN A 184 10.21 1.85 3.98
N VAL A 185 9.74 1.90 2.74
CA VAL A 185 8.37 2.31 2.37
C VAL A 185 7.83 1.24 1.44
N ILE A 186 6.77 0.54 1.86
CA ILE A 186 6.20 -0.61 1.14
C ILE A 186 4.74 -0.33 0.80
N ALA A 187 4.35 -0.46 -0.46
CA ALA A 187 2.96 -0.42 -0.89
C ALA A 187 2.23 -1.71 -0.47
N VAL A 188 1.14 -1.56 0.28
CA VAL A 188 0.31 -2.67 0.77
C VAL A 188 -0.91 -2.87 -0.12
N ASP A 189 -1.46 -1.77 -0.64
CA ASP A 189 -2.54 -1.81 -1.62
C ASP A 189 -2.24 -0.83 -2.75
N ALA A 190 -2.62 -1.21 -3.98
CA ALA A 190 -2.41 -0.42 -5.17
C ALA A 190 -3.59 -0.58 -6.12
N ARG A 191 -4.14 0.54 -6.56
CA ARG A 191 -5.17 0.59 -7.60
C ARG A 191 -4.66 1.45 -8.75
N ILE A 192 -4.79 0.94 -9.97
CA ILE A 192 -4.33 1.64 -11.16
C ILE A 192 -5.43 1.55 -12.21
N ARG A 193 -5.88 2.71 -12.69
CA ARG A 193 -6.81 2.82 -13.79
C ARG A 193 -6.08 3.25 -15.05
N ILE A 194 -6.25 2.47 -16.13
CA ILE A 194 -5.64 2.73 -17.43
C ILE A 194 -6.74 3.14 -18.39
N GLU A 195 -6.50 4.20 -19.13
CA GLU A 195 -7.35 4.65 -20.24
C GLU A 195 -6.58 4.48 -21.55
N LYS A 196 -7.30 3.95 -22.56
CA LYS A 196 -6.76 3.76 -23.92
C LYS A 196 -7.08 4.95 -24.79
#